data_41e1c4195c29c09e86d9e4ba84b9c5ef
#
_entry.id   41e1c4195c29c09e86d9e4ba84b9c5ef
#
_cell.length_a   1.000
_cell.length_b   1.000
_cell.length_c   1.000
_cell.angle_alpha   90.00
_cell.angle_beta   90.00
_cell.angle_gamma   90.00
#
_symmetry.space_group_name_H-M   'P 1'
#
loop_
_entity.id
_entity.type
_entity.pdbx_description
1 polymer ?
#
loop_
_entity_poly.entity_id
_entity_poly.type
_entity_poly.pdbx_seq_one_letter_code
_entity_poly.pdbx_strand_id
1 'polypeptide(L)'
;MKTSHYLKKAGAVCMAAAMMTGCASGSSGANGKTLTVGLNTGFNGIFSPLYYQTIYDDYVIEMVYQSMLSYDRDNQLQPELATEQPTISEDGSTLTFKLKKGVKFSDGSKLDADDVVLTFTAMADPSYTGRFSTYVDYLEGYKEYHDGDAETLSGVEKIDDYTVAFHLATPRIDAISQVGTFPIISNSQFKKYKKGDTKMFEDKASEPIGTGPYVLKNFQKDSAATFVKNDKFKAKDGEYQIDNVVMKICDTSTELQELQKGTVDLLPQADNADKVGTASLDKNLTYNNYASSSMQYFIYNCEAGATADLSLIHIWR
;
A
#
# COMPACT_ATOMS: atom_id res chain seq x y z
N MET A 1 48.88 2.53 32.58
CA MET A 1 48.43 2.06 31.28
C MET A 1 47.02 1.43 31.43
N LYS A 2 45.94 2.21 31.36
CA LYS A 2 44.54 1.78 31.22
C LYS A 2 43.65 3.02 31.07
N THR A 3 43.72 3.70 29.94
CA THR A 3 42.86 4.87 29.63
C THR A 3 42.69 5.00 28.10
N SER A 4 42.27 3.90 27.45
CA SER A 4 42.06 3.97 25.99
C SER A 4 40.79 3.24 25.46
N HIS A 5 39.87 2.82 26.34
CA HIS A 5 38.68 2.09 25.87
C HIS A 5 37.34 2.80 26.01
N TYR A 6 37.30 4.02 26.54
CA TYR A 6 36.03 4.75 26.73
C TYR A 6 35.71 5.80 25.66
N LEU A 7 36.63 6.10 24.75
CA LEU A 7 36.40 7.13 23.72
C LEU A 7 35.82 6.63 22.40
N LYS A 8 35.63 5.31 22.21
CA LYS A 8 35.04 4.74 20.97
C LYS A 8 33.55 4.49 21.02
N LYS A 9 32.89 4.66 22.17
CA LYS A 9 31.44 4.50 22.28
C LYS A 9 30.62 5.79 22.35
N ALA A 10 31.27 6.95 22.44
CA ALA A 10 30.61 8.25 22.46
C ALA A 10 30.36 8.85 21.05
N GLY A 11 30.97 8.30 20.00
CA GLY A 11 30.85 8.83 18.65
C GLY A 11 29.61 8.38 17.87
N ALA A 12 28.91 7.34 18.34
CA ALA A 12 27.76 6.79 17.61
C ALA A 12 26.40 7.37 18.03
N VAL A 13 26.34 8.04 19.20
CA VAL A 13 25.09 8.63 19.71
C VAL A 13 24.88 10.06 19.23
N CYS A 14 25.93 10.77 18.81
CA CYS A 14 25.82 12.17 18.36
C CYS A 14 25.40 12.33 16.90
N MET A 15 25.47 11.28 16.04
CA MET A 15 25.01 11.39 14.65
C MET A 15 23.51 11.18 14.46
N ALA A 16 22.83 10.53 15.40
CA ALA A 16 21.38 10.38 15.36
C ALA A 16 20.63 11.67 15.80
N ALA A 17 21.26 12.50 16.63
CA ALA A 17 20.67 13.75 17.12
C ALA A 17 20.80 14.91 16.11
N ALA A 18 21.72 14.85 15.14
CA ALA A 18 21.95 15.94 14.18
C ALA A 18 20.98 15.95 13.01
N MET A 19 20.16 14.90 12.81
CA MET A 19 19.11 14.87 11.77
C MET A 19 17.72 15.29 12.25
N MET A 20 17.55 15.54 13.55
CA MET A 20 16.24 15.93 14.11
C MET A 20 16.08 17.42 14.42
N THR A 21 17.08 18.27 14.14
CA THR A 21 17.02 19.71 14.44
C THR A 21 16.71 20.58 13.21
N GLY A 22 16.12 20.02 12.17
CA GLY A 22 15.84 20.72 10.90
C GLY A 22 14.39 21.05 10.61
N CYS A 23 13.47 20.94 11.55
CA CYS A 23 12.05 21.27 11.32
C CYS A 23 11.52 22.27 12.34
N ALA A 24 12.02 23.49 12.31
CA ALA A 24 11.33 24.62 12.90
C ALA A 24 11.50 25.82 11.97
N SER A 25 10.37 26.31 11.48
CA SER A 25 10.15 27.56 10.75
C SER A 25 10.67 27.65 9.31
N GLY A 26 9.72 27.87 8.40
CA GLY A 26 9.80 28.37 7.05
C GLY A 26 11.11 29.01 6.60
N SER A 27 12.01 28.21 6.04
CA SER A 27 13.03 28.71 5.16
C SER A 27 13.05 27.84 3.90
N SER A 28 12.72 28.44 2.79
CA SER A 28 12.96 27.95 1.43
C SER A 28 14.46 27.81 1.19
N GLY A 29 15.04 26.80 1.78
CA GLY A 29 16.40 26.36 1.54
C GLY A 29 16.37 25.04 0.76
N ALA A 30 17.40 24.73 0.02
CA ALA A 30 17.62 23.72 -1.01
C ALA A 30 17.09 22.27 -0.83
N ASN A 31 16.17 22.00 0.11
CA ASN A 31 15.67 20.66 0.46
C ASN A 31 14.19 20.39 0.11
N GLY A 32 13.50 21.29 -0.60
CA GLY A 32 12.12 21.09 -1.03
C GLY A 32 11.08 21.13 0.12
N LYS A 33 9.78 21.02 -0.26
CA LYS A 33 8.66 20.99 0.68
C LYS A 33 8.58 19.59 1.32
N THR A 34 8.47 19.53 2.63
CA THR A 34 8.31 18.28 3.39
C THR A 34 6.96 18.26 4.10
N LEU A 35 6.28 17.12 4.03
CA LEU A 35 5.09 16.80 4.82
C LEU A 35 5.45 15.73 5.84
N THR A 36 5.20 16.00 7.11
CA THR A 36 5.38 15.03 8.20
C THR A 36 4.02 14.49 8.64
N VAL A 37 3.81 13.19 8.47
CA VAL A 37 2.59 12.47 8.87
C VAL A 37 2.87 11.72 10.16
N GLY A 38 2.08 11.96 11.21
CA GLY A 38 2.17 11.23 12.47
C GLY A 38 1.32 9.98 12.42
N LEU A 39 1.91 8.84 12.75
CA LEU A 39 1.23 7.54 12.86
C LEU A 39 1.33 7.06 14.31
N ASN A 40 0.27 6.50 14.84
CA ASN A 40 0.21 6.02 16.23
C ASN A 40 0.62 4.54 16.38
N THR A 41 0.97 3.87 15.30
CA THR A 41 1.44 2.48 15.30
C THR A 41 2.58 2.31 14.31
N GLY A 42 3.51 1.42 14.64
CA GLY A 42 4.68 1.12 13.81
C GLY A 42 4.37 0.27 12.60
N PHE A 43 5.32 0.26 11.68
CA PHE A 43 5.29 -0.57 10.49
C PHE A 43 5.82 -1.98 10.80
N ASN A 44 5.27 -2.99 10.12
CA ASN A 44 5.89 -4.32 10.11
C ASN A 44 7.12 -4.36 9.17
N GLY A 45 7.17 -3.46 8.19
CA GLY A 45 8.24 -3.39 7.20
C GLY A 45 8.01 -4.32 6.00
N ILE A 46 6.76 -4.77 5.81
CA ILE A 46 6.35 -5.61 4.68
C ILE A 46 5.62 -4.72 3.66
N PHE A 47 6.39 -4.06 2.82
CA PHE A 47 5.90 -3.10 1.82
C PHE A 47 5.64 -3.75 0.46
N SER A 48 5.25 -5.02 0.48
CA SER A 48 4.86 -5.77 -0.71
C SER A 48 3.35 -5.80 -0.85
N PRO A 49 2.75 -5.40 -1.98
CA PRO A 49 1.33 -5.57 -2.24
C PRO A 49 0.83 -6.99 -2.03
N LEU A 50 1.69 -7.99 -2.28
CA LEU A 50 1.34 -9.40 -2.15
C LEU A 50 1.28 -9.89 -0.69
N TYR A 51 2.01 -9.26 0.25
CA TYR A 51 2.24 -9.83 1.58
C TYR A 51 1.96 -8.91 2.75
N TYR A 52 1.62 -7.64 2.54
CA TYR A 52 1.35 -6.73 3.64
C TYR A 52 0.18 -7.20 4.52
N GLN A 53 0.22 -6.86 5.81
CA GLN A 53 -0.76 -7.32 6.79
C GLN A 53 -1.40 -6.18 7.58
N THR A 54 -0.80 -4.99 7.58
CA THR A 54 -1.26 -3.84 8.36
C THR A 54 -1.55 -2.66 7.46
N ILE A 55 -2.50 -1.82 7.87
CA ILE A 55 -2.82 -0.56 7.20
C ILE A 55 -1.61 0.40 7.17
N TYR A 56 -0.68 0.29 8.14
CA TYR A 56 0.50 1.15 8.20
C TYR A 56 1.51 0.79 7.10
N ASP A 57 1.68 -0.51 6.81
CA ASP A 57 2.48 -0.95 5.66
C ASP A 57 1.77 -0.59 4.35
N ASP A 58 0.43 -0.64 4.32
CA ASP A 58 -0.38 -0.26 3.16
C ASP A 58 -0.22 1.23 2.81
N TYR A 59 -0.12 2.12 3.78
CA TYR A 59 0.20 3.53 3.51
C TYR A 59 1.52 3.72 2.75
N VAL A 60 2.52 2.86 2.99
CA VAL A 60 3.76 2.87 2.20
C VAL A 60 3.50 2.36 0.79
N ILE A 61 2.69 1.32 0.65
CA ILE A 61 2.31 0.74 -0.65
C ILE A 61 1.57 1.77 -1.50
N GLU A 62 0.58 2.47 -0.93
CA GLU A 62 -0.16 3.53 -1.61
C GLU A 62 0.72 4.70 -2.09
N MET A 63 1.81 4.99 -1.38
CA MET A 63 2.76 6.03 -1.80
C MET A 63 3.63 5.60 -2.98
N VAL A 64 3.96 4.31 -3.06
CA VAL A 64 5.00 3.79 -3.96
C VAL A 64 4.42 3.10 -5.19
N TYR A 65 3.28 2.43 -5.07
CA TYR A 65 2.69 1.66 -6.16
C TYR A 65 1.49 2.37 -6.77
N GLN A 66 1.08 1.91 -7.92
CA GLN A 66 -0.18 2.24 -8.57
C GLN A 66 -0.89 0.96 -9.01
N SER A 67 -2.18 1.06 -9.21
CA SER A 67 -3.06 0.02 -9.73
C SER A 67 -3.64 0.41 -11.08
N MET A 68 -4.33 -0.49 -11.75
CA MET A 68 -4.97 -0.18 -13.03
C MET A 68 -6.09 0.85 -12.87
N LEU A 69 -6.85 0.74 -11.78
CA LEU A 69 -7.90 1.68 -11.37
C LEU A 69 -7.62 2.12 -9.93
N SER A 70 -8.09 3.31 -9.55
CA SER A 70 -8.06 3.81 -8.18
C SER A 70 -9.42 4.42 -7.80
N TYR A 71 -9.73 4.50 -6.50
CA TYR A 71 -10.92 5.20 -6.04
C TYR A 71 -10.65 6.70 -5.92
N ASP A 72 -11.60 7.51 -6.42
CA ASP A 72 -11.59 8.95 -6.16
C ASP A 72 -12.24 9.28 -4.80
N ARG A 73 -12.34 10.59 -4.50
CA ARG A 73 -12.92 11.09 -3.23
C ARG A 73 -14.40 10.77 -3.07
N ASP A 74 -15.11 10.50 -4.16
CA ASP A 74 -16.52 10.13 -4.19
C ASP A 74 -16.71 8.61 -4.22
N ASN A 75 -15.63 7.87 -3.97
CA ASN A 75 -15.57 6.41 -3.98
C ASN A 75 -15.97 5.80 -5.34
N GLN A 76 -15.60 6.49 -6.44
CA GLN A 76 -15.81 6.02 -7.79
C GLN A 76 -14.51 5.51 -8.38
N LEU A 77 -14.55 4.38 -9.08
CA LEU A 77 -13.39 3.82 -9.77
C LEU A 77 -12.97 4.72 -10.95
N GLN A 78 -11.73 5.18 -10.93
CA GLN A 78 -11.12 6.01 -11.96
C GLN A 78 -9.92 5.30 -12.59
N PRO A 79 -9.66 5.48 -13.90
CA PRO A 79 -8.47 4.95 -14.55
C PRO A 79 -7.18 5.57 -13.99
N GLU A 80 -6.24 4.71 -13.52
CA GLU A 80 -4.94 5.13 -13.01
C GLU A 80 -3.80 4.67 -13.93
N LEU A 81 -3.38 3.40 -13.92
CA LEU A 81 -2.48 2.84 -14.94
C LEU A 81 -3.22 2.46 -16.22
N ALA A 82 -4.52 2.18 -16.12
CA ALA A 82 -5.36 2.01 -17.30
C ALA A 82 -5.63 3.34 -18.01
N THR A 83 -5.86 3.30 -19.32
CA THR A 83 -6.23 4.48 -20.13
C THR A 83 -7.69 4.88 -19.95
N GLU A 84 -8.55 3.89 -19.65
CA GLU A 84 -10.01 4.00 -19.56
C GLU A 84 -10.55 2.90 -18.64
N GLN A 85 -11.84 2.90 -18.36
CA GLN A 85 -12.52 1.77 -17.68
C GLN A 85 -12.35 0.49 -18.52
N PRO A 86 -12.30 -0.70 -17.90
CA PRO A 86 -12.17 -1.95 -18.65
C PRO A 86 -13.38 -2.18 -19.55
N THR A 87 -13.15 -2.78 -20.70
CA THR A 87 -14.21 -3.32 -21.53
C THR A 87 -14.66 -4.65 -20.93
N ILE A 88 -15.99 -4.83 -20.81
CA ILE A 88 -16.60 -6.05 -20.29
C ILE A 88 -17.26 -6.79 -21.45
N SER A 89 -17.04 -8.11 -21.58
CA SER A 89 -17.72 -8.94 -22.58
C SER A 89 -19.24 -8.97 -22.33
N GLU A 90 -20.04 -9.30 -23.35
CA GLU A 90 -21.51 -9.32 -23.26
C GLU A 90 -22.02 -10.29 -22.18
N ASP A 91 -21.31 -11.40 -21.97
CA ASP A 91 -21.62 -12.39 -20.95
C ASP A 91 -21.06 -12.05 -19.57
N GLY A 92 -20.30 -10.96 -19.45
CA GLY A 92 -19.69 -10.50 -18.20
C GLY A 92 -18.49 -11.34 -17.72
N SER A 93 -18.00 -12.29 -18.55
CA SER A 93 -16.94 -13.23 -18.15
C SER A 93 -15.53 -12.70 -18.42
N THR A 94 -15.36 -11.66 -19.26
CA THR A 94 -14.04 -11.12 -19.60
C THR A 94 -13.96 -9.63 -19.32
N LEU A 95 -12.89 -9.23 -18.63
CA LEU A 95 -12.55 -7.83 -18.37
C LEU A 95 -11.26 -7.49 -19.12
N THR A 96 -11.28 -6.54 -20.03
CA THR A 96 -10.10 -6.14 -20.81
C THR A 96 -9.64 -4.73 -20.41
N PHE A 97 -8.40 -4.63 -19.96
CA PHE A 97 -7.76 -3.37 -19.58
C PHE A 97 -6.73 -2.96 -20.63
N LYS A 98 -6.71 -1.66 -20.97
CA LYS A 98 -5.67 -1.03 -21.79
C LYS A 98 -4.77 -0.18 -20.90
N LEU A 99 -3.47 -0.43 -20.90
CA LEU A 99 -2.50 0.24 -20.07
C LEU A 99 -1.95 1.51 -20.72
N LYS A 100 -1.61 2.51 -19.91
CA LYS A 100 -0.91 3.73 -20.34
C LYS A 100 0.50 3.39 -20.80
N LYS A 101 0.89 3.90 -21.98
CA LYS A 101 2.24 3.73 -22.52
C LYS A 101 3.23 4.69 -21.88
N GLY A 102 4.47 4.24 -21.70
CA GLY A 102 5.58 5.07 -21.22
C GLY A 102 5.59 5.32 -19.73
N VAL A 103 4.80 4.59 -18.96
CA VAL A 103 4.91 4.52 -17.49
C VAL A 103 6.19 3.76 -17.12
N LYS A 104 6.86 4.22 -16.06
CA LYS A 104 8.09 3.60 -15.58
C LYS A 104 8.01 3.37 -14.08
N PHE A 105 8.58 2.26 -13.65
CA PHE A 105 8.88 2.04 -12.25
C PHE A 105 9.99 2.95 -11.75
N SER A 106 10.14 3.06 -10.45
CA SER A 106 11.14 3.92 -9.81
C SER A 106 12.59 3.52 -10.13
N ASP A 107 12.84 2.26 -10.50
CA ASP A 107 14.14 1.77 -10.99
C ASP A 107 14.40 2.10 -12.46
N GLY A 108 13.43 2.69 -13.16
CA GLY A 108 13.49 3.06 -14.57
C GLY A 108 13.03 1.98 -15.55
N SER A 109 12.69 0.77 -15.10
CA SER A 109 12.09 -0.26 -15.92
C SER A 109 10.72 0.20 -16.44
N LYS A 110 10.28 -0.31 -17.59
CA LYS A 110 8.98 0.02 -18.18
C LYS A 110 7.89 -0.83 -17.56
N LEU A 111 6.72 -0.23 -17.39
CA LEU A 111 5.51 -0.97 -17.08
C LEU A 111 4.89 -1.46 -18.40
N ASP A 112 4.54 -2.74 -18.43
CA ASP A 112 3.77 -3.36 -19.49
C ASP A 112 2.84 -4.48 -18.98
N ALA A 113 2.20 -5.21 -19.88
CA ALA A 113 1.25 -6.26 -19.53
C ALA A 113 1.89 -7.44 -18.76
N ASP A 114 3.20 -7.68 -18.95
CA ASP A 114 3.90 -8.75 -18.21
C ASP A 114 3.94 -8.47 -16.71
N ASP A 115 3.97 -7.20 -16.27
CA ASP A 115 3.90 -6.81 -14.86
C ASP A 115 2.54 -7.17 -14.26
N VAL A 116 1.47 -6.92 -15.01
CA VAL A 116 0.11 -7.28 -14.60
C VAL A 116 -0.03 -8.79 -14.52
N VAL A 117 0.37 -9.52 -15.56
CA VAL A 117 0.33 -11.00 -15.57
C VAL A 117 1.10 -11.57 -14.39
N LEU A 118 2.32 -11.09 -14.14
CA LEU A 118 3.12 -11.55 -12.99
C LEU A 118 2.40 -11.30 -11.66
N THR A 119 1.82 -10.11 -11.48
CA THR A 119 1.16 -9.73 -10.23
C THR A 119 0.07 -10.73 -9.85
N PHE A 120 -0.81 -11.05 -10.80
CA PHE A 120 -1.93 -11.95 -10.53
C PHE A 120 -1.54 -13.43 -10.56
N THR A 121 -0.58 -13.81 -11.39
CA THR A 121 -0.03 -15.18 -11.41
C THR A 121 0.67 -15.51 -10.09
N ALA A 122 1.39 -14.56 -9.49
CA ALA A 122 2.04 -14.75 -8.19
C ALA A 122 1.04 -15.05 -7.07
N MET A 123 -0.16 -14.45 -7.08
CA MET A 123 -1.21 -14.74 -6.10
C MET A 123 -1.89 -16.10 -6.29
N ALA A 124 -1.83 -16.64 -7.51
CA ALA A 124 -2.37 -17.97 -7.83
C ALA A 124 -1.33 -19.08 -7.66
N ASP A 125 -0.07 -18.76 -7.40
CA ASP A 125 1.03 -19.73 -7.28
C ASP A 125 0.78 -20.74 -6.15
N PRO A 126 1.04 -22.05 -6.34
CA PRO A 126 0.87 -23.07 -5.30
C PRO A 126 1.67 -22.83 -4.02
N SER A 127 2.77 -22.08 -4.09
CA SER A 127 3.60 -21.72 -2.94
C SER A 127 3.23 -20.40 -2.29
N TYR A 128 2.23 -19.68 -2.81
CA TYR A 128 1.81 -18.38 -2.28
C TYR A 128 1.15 -18.51 -0.90
N THR A 129 1.70 -17.80 0.08
CA THR A 129 1.24 -17.82 1.48
C THR A 129 0.55 -16.52 1.90
N GLY A 130 0.43 -15.56 0.99
CA GLY A 130 -0.23 -14.29 1.26
C GLY A 130 -1.75 -14.42 1.33
N ARG A 131 -2.42 -13.35 1.76
CA ARG A 131 -3.87 -13.33 2.03
C ARG A 131 -4.75 -13.01 0.80
N PHE A 132 -4.15 -12.74 -0.36
CA PHE A 132 -4.87 -12.21 -1.51
C PHE A 132 -5.21 -13.27 -2.59
N SER A 133 -5.09 -14.57 -2.28
CA SER A 133 -5.51 -15.64 -3.21
C SER A 133 -6.97 -15.52 -3.63
N THR A 134 -7.84 -14.98 -2.75
CA THR A 134 -9.27 -14.74 -3.05
C THR A 134 -9.51 -13.67 -4.12
N TYR A 135 -8.47 -12.92 -4.51
CA TYR A 135 -8.53 -11.95 -5.62
C TYR A 135 -8.35 -12.61 -6.99
N VAL A 136 -7.97 -13.89 -7.02
CA VAL A 136 -7.67 -14.64 -8.23
C VAL A 136 -8.34 -16.03 -8.29
N ASP A 137 -8.90 -16.51 -7.19
CA ASP A 137 -9.47 -17.88 -7.07
C ASP A 137 -10.69 -18.12 -7.97
N TYR A 138 -11.31 -17.07 -8.47
CA TYR A 138 -12.43 -17.08 -9.40
C TYR A 138 -12.04 -16.90 -10.88
N LEU A 139 -10.75 -16.77 -11.15
CA LEU A 139 -10.23 -16.68 -12.53
C LEU A 139 -10.21 -18.07 -13.18
N GLU A 140 -10.39 -18.12 -14.50
CA GLU A 140 -10.30 -19.36 -15.26
C GLU A 140 -8.93 -20.01 -15.07
N GLY A 141 -8.93 -21.34 -14.90
CA GLY A 141 -7.72 -22.13 -14.72
C GLY A 141 -6.96 -21.90 -13.42
N TYR A 142 -7.56 -21.17 -12.44
CA TYR A 142 -6.92 -20.96 -11.14
C TYR A 142 -6.60 -22.29 -10.46
N LYS A 143 -7.60 -23.21 -10.39
CA LYS A 143 -7.43 -24.47 -9.70
C LYS A 143 -6.34 -25.33 -10.35
N GLU A 144 -6.35 -25.46 -11.65
CA GLU A 144 -5.38 -26.24 -12.41
C GLU A 144 -3.97 -25.67 -12.26
N TYR A 145 -3.84 -24.34 -12.25
CA TYR A 145 -2.57 -23.68 -12.04
C TYR A 145 -2.07 -23.87 -10.60
N HIS A 146 -2.94 -23.65 -9.62
CA HIS A 146 -2.61 -23.74 -8.20
C HIS A 146 -2.29 -25.19 -7.77
N ASP A 147 -3.01 -26.19 -8.28
CA ASP A 147 -2.76 -27.60 -7.98
C ASP A 147 -1.54 -28.17 -8.73
N GLY A 148 -1.00 -27.43 -9.69
CA GLY A 148 0.19 -27.83 -10.46
C GLY A 148 -0.11 -28.55 -11.77
N ASP A 149 -1.37 -28.66 -12.15
CA ASP A 149 -1.82 -29.36 -13.36
C ASP A 149 -1.65 -28.51 -14.64
N ALA A 150 -1.53 -27.18 -14.50
CA ALA A 150 -1.27 -26.25 -15.60
C ALA A 150 0.00 -25.42 -15.36
N GLU A 151 0.74 -25.13 -16.41
CA GLU A 151 1.96 -24.32 -16.33
C GLU A 151 1.67 -22.80 -16.30
N THR A 152 0.50 -22.37 -16.77
CA THR A 152 0.08 -20.96 -16.84
C THR A 152 -1.32 -20.78 -16.31
N LEU A 153 -1.57 -19.61 -15.73
CA LEU A 153 -2.90 -19.17 -15.29
C LEU A 153 -3.66 -18.63 -16.51
N SER A 154 -4.60 -19.42 -17.06
CA SER A 154 -5.37 -19.01 -18.26
C SER A 154 -6.28 -17.82 -18.02
N GLY A 155 -6.68 -17.57 -16.76
CA GLY A 155 -7.55 -16.47 -16.38
C GLY A 155 -6.89 -15.09 -16.45
N VAL A 156 -5.58 -14.99 -16.74
CA VAL A 156 -4.89 -13.71 -16.99
C VAL A 156 -4.12 -13.80 -18.30
N GLU A 157 -4.61 -13.11 -19.32
CA GLU A 157 -4.07 -13.16 -20.68
C GLU A 157 -3.40 -11.84 -21.08
N LYS A 158 -2.14 -11.92 -21.51
CA LYS A 158 -1.48 -10.82 -22.21
C LYS A 158 -1.91 -10.83 -23.66
N ILE A 159 -2.76 -9.90 -24.08
CA ILE A 159 -3.18 -9.74 -25.49
C ILE A 159 -2.07 -9.07 -26.31
N ASP A 160 -1.51 -8.00 -25.78
CA ASP A 160 -0.34 -7.31 -26.32
C ASP A 160 0.44 -6.64 -25.15
N ASP A 161 1.51 -5.89 -25.45
CA ASP A 161 2.35 -5.27 -24.43
C ASP A 161 1.61 -4.26 -23.53
N TYR A 162 0.43 -3.79 -23.93
CA TYR A 162 -0.35 -2.79 -23.19
C TYR A 162 -1.84 -3.15 -23.06
N THR A 163 -2.18 -4.41 -23.34
CA THR A 163 -3.54 -4.91 -23.21
C THR A 163 -3.54 -6.24 -22.47
N VAL A 164 -4.30 -6.32 -21.40
CA VAL A 164 -4.46 -7.53 -20.59
C VAL A 164 -5.94 -7.85 -20.44
N ALA A 165 -6.29 -9.13 -20.52
CA ALA A 165 -7.63 -9.63 -20.25
C ALA A 165 -7.63 -10.51 -19.00
N PHE A 166 -8.73 -10.42 -18.24
CA PHE A 166 -9.03 -11.30 -17.13
C PHE A 166 -10.27 -12.11 -17.50
N HIS A 167 -10.12 -13.43 -17.52
CA HIS A 167 -11.20 -14.37 -17.81
C HIS A 167 -11.71 -14.95 -16.48
N LEU A 168 -13.00 -14.77 -16.22
CA LEU A 168 -13.66 -15.18 -14.99
C LEU A 168 -14.35 -16.54 -15.21
N ALA A 169 -14.10 -17.52 -14.37
CA ALA A 169 -14.81 -18.79 -14.40
C ALA A 169 -16.31 -18.62 -14.18
N THR A 170 -16.67 -17.56 -13.45
CA THR A 170 -18.08 -17.15 -13.26
C THR A 170 -18.12 -15.62 -13.17
N PRO A 171 -18.98 -14.93 -13.92
CA PRO A 171 -19.14 -13.49 -13.84
C PRO A 171 -19.46 -13.02 -12.42
N ARG A 172 -18.78 -11.97 -11.95
CA ARG A 172 -19.03 -11.37 -10.64
C ARG A 172 -18.80 -9.86 -10.66
N ILE A 173 -19.64 -9.17 -9.93
CA ILE A 173 -19.70 -7.69 -9.97
C ILE A 173 -18.48 -7.02 -9.34
N ASP A 174 -17.84 -7.64 -8.36
CA ASP A 174 -16.71 -7.11 -7.63
C ASP A 174 -15.34 -7.38 -8.32
N ALA A 175 -15.31 -8.20 -9.37
CA ALA A 175 -14.07 -8.52 -10.09
C ALA A 175 -13.34 -7.26 -10.59
N ILE A 176 -14.08 -6.28 -11.14
CA ILE A 176 -13.49 -5.03 -11.64
C ILE A 176 -12.72 -4.30 -10.54
N SER A 177 -13.30 -4.18 -9.34
CA SER A 177 -12.63 -3.54 -8.23
C SER A 177 -11.45 -4.37 -7.73
N GLN A 178 -11.61 -5.69 -7.60
CA GLN A 178 -10.55 -6.55 -7.07
C GLN A 178 -9.32 -6.57 -7.97
N VAL A 179 -9.47 -6.82 -9.28
CA VAL A 179 -8.32 -6.82 -10.20
C VAL A 179 -7.88 -5.40 -10.56
N GLY A 180 -8.82 -4.45 -10.63
CA GLY A 180 -8.51 -3.09 -11.05
C GLY A 180 -7.72 -2.32 -10.00
N THR A 181 -8.01 -2.46 -8.72
CA THR A 181 -7.39 -1.69 -7.64
C THR A 181 -6.23 -2.40 -6.95
N PHE A 182 -5.84 -3.58 -7.40
CA PHE A 182 -4.67 -4.25 -6.84
C PHE A 182 -3.38 -3.62 -7.37
N PRO A 183 -2.41 -3.25 -6.51
CA PRO A 183 -1.18 -2.57 -6.93
C PRO A 183 -0.30 -3.50 -7.77
N ILE A 184 0.25 -2.98 -8.87
CA ILE A 184 1.05 -3.76 -9.82
C ILE A 184 2.53 -3.79 -9.40
N ILE A 185 3.10 -5.00 -9.31
CA ILE A 185 4.51 -5.22 -9.01
C ILE A 185 5.35 -5.27 -10.29
N SER A 186 6.65 -4.98 -10.16
CA SER A 186 7.57 -4.96 -11.31
C SER A 186 8.07 -6.36 -11.67
N ASN A 187 7.79 -6.84 -12.87
CA ASN A 187 8.38 -8.05 -13.42
C ASN A 187 9.91 -7.94 -13.52
N SER A 188 10.43 -6.72 -13.73
CA SER A 188 11.87 -6.47 -13.74
C SER A 188 12.55 -6.82 -12.42
N GLN A 189 11.90 -6.56 -11.28
CA GLN A 189 12.40 -6.90 -9.94
C GLN A 189 12.43 -8.42 -9.72
N PHE A 190 11.51 -9.15 -10.34
CA PHE A 190 11.25 -10.57 -10.08
C PHE A 190 11.54 -11.49 -11.28
N LYS A 191 12.47 -11.11 -12.17
CA LYS A 191 12.84 -11.87 -13.38
C LYS A 191 13.27 -13.33 -13.13
N LYS A 192 13.65 -13.67 -11.91
CA LYS A 192 14.06 -15.03 -11.53
C LYS A 192 12.91 -15.86 -10.98
N TYR A 193 11.72 -15.27 -10.85
CA TYR A 193 10.56 -16.00 -10.37
C TYR A 193 10.27 -17.22 -11.23
N LYS A 194 9.95 -18.30 -10.57
CA LYS A 194 9.47 -19.54 -11.18
C LYS A 194 8.29 -20.03 -10.38
N LYS A 195 7.31 -20.61 -11.04
CA LYS A 195 6.17 -21.26 -10.40
C LYS A 195 6.64 -22.20 -9.29
N GLY A 196 5.99 -22.14 -8.15
CA GLY A 196 6.34 -22.92 -6.96
C GLY A 196 7.45 -22.31 -6.08
N ASP A 197 7.92 -21.09 -6.38
CA ASP A 197 8.93 -20.39 -5.57
C ASP A 197 8.57 -18.90 -5.40
N THR A 198 7.60 -18.62 -4.53
CA THR A 198 7.18 -17.25 -4.19
C THR A 198 8.05 -16.59 -3.11
N LYS A 199 9.02 -17.30 -2.55
CA LYS A 199 9.87 -16.79 -1.47
C LYS A 199 10.59 -15.49 -1.84
N MET A 200 10.96 -15.33 -3.10
CA MET A 200 11.63 -14.10 -3.55
C MET A 200 10.77 -12.84 -3.41
N PHE A 201 9.44 -12.95 -3.46
CA PHE A 201 8.54 -11.82 -3.22
C PHE A 201 8.55 -11.41 -1.74
N GLU A 202 8.64 -12.37 -0.83
CA GLU A 202 8.80 -12.12 0.61
C GLU A 202 10.18 -11.54 0.91
N ASP A 203 11.26 -12.11 0.35
CA ASP A 203 12.63 -11.63 0.55
C ASP A 203 12.83 -10.18 0.09
N LYS A 204 12.02 -9.70 -0.86
CA LYS A 204 12.04 -8.34 -1.40
C LYS A 204 10.92 -7.44 -0.83
N ALA A 205 10.18 -7.91 0.14
CA ALA A 205 9.01 -7.19 0.65
C ALA A 205 9.34 -5.83 1.29
N SER A 206 10.57 -5.59 1.75
CA SER A 206 11.03 -4.31 2.28
C SER A 206 11.70 -3.39 1.24
N GLU A 207 11.79 -3.81 -0.02
CA GLU A 207 12.44 -3.07 -1.12
C GLU A 207 11.39 -2.69 -2.19
N PRO A 208 10.43 -1.80 -1.89
CA PRO A 208 9.32 -1.52 -2.80
C PRO A 208 9.81 -0.78 -4.06
N ILE A 209 9.48 -1.32 -5.23
CA ILE A 209 9.71 -0.71 -6.56
C ILE A 209 8.35 -0.59 -7.24
N GLY A 210 7.84 0.62 -7.32
CA GLY A 210 6.52 0.90 -7.89
C GLY A 210 6.55 2.04 -8.89
N THR A 211 5.39 2.32 -9.46
CA THR A 211 5.17 3.39 -10.44
C THR A 211 4.59 4.65 -9.82
N GLY A 212 4.33 4.64 -8.50
CA GLY A 212 3.66 5.70 -7.78
C GLY A 212 4.45 7.00 -7.64
N PRO A 213 3.83 8.02 -7.02
CA PRO A 213 4.36 9.38 -6.96
C PRO A 213 5.61 9.53 -6.08
N TYR A 214 5.86 8.59 -5.19
CA TYR A 214 6.98 8.64 -4.25
C TYR A 214 7.79 7.36 -4.25
N VAL A 215 9.05 7.47 -3.82
CA VAL A 215 9.99 6.37 -3.63
C VAL A 215 10.37 6.32 -2.16
N LEU A 216 10.34 5.13 -1.55
CA LEU A 216 10.85 4.91 -0.20
C LEU A 216 12.37 5.12 -0.20
N LYS A 217 12.84 6.16 0.50
CA LYS A 217 14.26 6.53 0.57
C LYS A 217 14.97 5.88 1.74
N ASN A 218 14.27 5.83 2.88
CA ASN A 218 14.81 5.26 4.10
C ASN A 218 13.67 4.72 4.95
N PHE A 219 13.91 3.62 5.61
CA PHE A 219 13.01 3.01 6.57
C PHE A 219 13.77 2.63 7.84
N GLN A 220 13.25 3.08 8.96
CA GLN A 220 13.72 2.69 10.29
C GLN A 220 12.53 2.14 11.06
N LYS A 221 12.56 0.84 11.33
CA LYS A 221 11.53 0.18 12.13
C LYS A 221 11.34 0.91 13.44
N ASP A 222 10.10 1.06 13.87
CA ASP A 222 9.69 1.74 15.11
C ASP A 222 10.05 3.25 15.18
N SER A 223 10.39 3.88 14.07
CA SER A 223 10.75 5.30 14.01
C SER A 223 10.06 6.03 12.85
N ALA A 224 10.49 5.79 11.62
CA ALA A 224 9.94 6.51 10.47
C ALA A 224 10.20 5.80 9.14
N ALA A 225 9.33 6.11 8.17
CA ALA A 225 9.56 5.90 6.75
C ALA A 225 9.67 7.26 6.04
N THR A 226 10.71 7.45 5.23
CA THR A 226 10.93 8.69 4.50
C THR A 226 10.87 8.47 2.99
N PHE A 227 10.18 9.37 2.32
CA PHE A 227 9.93 9.28 0.89
C PHE A 227 10.40 10.54 0.18
N VAL A 228 10.80 10.38 -1.06
CA VAL A 228 11.11 11.47 -1.98
C VAL A 228 10.25 11.31 -3.24
N LYS A 229 9.97 12.40 -3.94
CA LYS A 229 9.30 12.33 -5.24
C LYS A 229 9.95 11.32 -6.16
N ASN A 230 9.13 10.56 -6.85
CA ASN A 230 9.57 9.71 -7.93
C ASN A 230 9.75 10.54 -9.21
N ASP A 231 10.97 10.69 -9.69
CA ASP A 231 11.30 11.44 -10.90
C ASP A 231 10.80 10.78 -12.20
N LYS A 232 10.34 9.53 -12.11
CA LYS A 232 9.74 8.79 -13.23
C LYS A 232 8.21 8.97 -13.27
N PHE A 233 7.61 9.41 -12.16
CA PHE A 233 6.17 9.65 -12.10
C PHE A 233 5.80 10.94 -12.85
N LYS A 234 4.78 10.85 -13.69
CA LYS A 234 4.25 11.99 -14.46
C LYS A 234 2.98 12.50 -13.79
N ALA A 235 3.14 13.43 -12.84
CA ALA A 235 2.01 14.13 -12.26
C ALA A 235 1.34 15.06 -13.28
N LYS A 236 0.03 15.29 -13.13
CA LYS A 236 -0.63 16.42 -13.78
C LYS A 236 -0.20 17.72 -13.09
N ASP A 237 -0.30 18.84 -13.82
CA ASP A 237 0.03 20.15 -13.27
C ASP A 237 -0.77 20.42 -11.98
N GLY A 238 -0.04 20.80 -10.92
CA GLY A 238 -0.62 21.08 -9.61
C GLY A 238 -0.79 19.88 -8.68
N GLU A 239 -0.53 18.65 -9.14
CA GLU A 239 -0.52 17.45 -8.32
C GLU A 239 0.85 17.19 -7.69
N TYR A 240 0.86 16.50 -6.52
CA TYR A 240 2.08 16.03 -5.84
C TYR A 240 3.15 17.10 -5.66
N GLN A 241 2.77 18.26 -5.12
CA GLN A 241 3.69 19.40 -4.94
C GLN A 241 4.65 19.26 -3.74
N ILE A 242 4.48 18.24 -2.92
CA ILE A 242 5.33 17.93 -1.78
C ILE A 242 6.55 17.14 -2.28
N ASP A 243 7.75 17.57 -1.95
CA ASP A 243 8.99 16.95 -2.42
C ASP A 243 9.42 15.76 -1.57
N ASN A 244 9.15 15.84 -0.26
CA ASN A 244 9.49 14.82 0.71
C ASN A 244 8.29 14.51 1.60
N VAL A 245 8.08 13.24 1.93
CA VAL A 245 7.10 12.81 2.93
C VAL A 245 7.83 12.02 4.02
N VAL A 246 7.50 12.30 5.26
CA VAL A 246 8.01 11.57 6.43
C VAL A 246 6.80 11.01 7.18
N MET A 247 6.67 9.71 7.22
CA MET A 247 5.71 9.03 8.09
C MET A 247 6.43 8.70 9.39
N LYS A 248 6.14 9.45 10.45
CA LYS A 248 6.80 9.36 11.75
C LYS A 248 5.89 8.65 12.74
N ILE A 249 6.44 7.72 13.52
CA ILE A 249 5.70 7.09 14.62
C ILE A 249 5.65 8.04 15.80
N CYS A 250 4.45 8.31 16.29
CA CYS A 250 4.15 9.17 17.43
C CYS A 250 3.51 8.35 18.55
N ASP A 251 3.76 8.74 19.77
CA ASP A 251 3.02 8.19 20.91
C ASP A 251 1.57 8.71 20.90
N THR A 252 0.60 7.81 21.10
CA THR A 252 -0.83 8.13 21.08
C THR A 252 -1.23 9.19 22.11
N SER A 253 -0.47 9.31 23.20
CA SER A 253 -0.72 10.32 24.24
C SER A 253 -0.21 11.71 23.88
N THR A 254 0.73 11.82 22.94
CA THR A 254 1.40 13.10 22.57
C THR A 254 1.16 13.53 21.14
N GLU A 255 0.63 12.67 20.25
CA GLU A 255 0.49 12.95 18.80
C GLU A 255 -0.27 14.25 18.51
N LEU A 256 -1.37 14.53 19.23
CA LEU A 256 -2.11 15.78 19.05
C LEU A 256 -1.28 17.01 19.46
N GLN A 257 -0.47 16.90 20.54
CA GLN A 257 0.43 17.97 20.93
C GLN A 257 1.56 18.18 19.92
N GLU A 258 2.02 17.10 19.28
CA GLU A 258 3.00 17.19 18.20
C GLU A 258 2.42 17.92 16.98
N LEU A 259 1.15 17.64 16.62
CA LEU A 259 0.43 18.38 15.58
C LEU A 259 0.29 19.87 15.95
N GLN A 260 -0.15 20.18 17.17
CA GLN A 260 -0.31 21.55 17.65
C GLN A 260 1.01 22.34 17.67
N LYS A 261 2.13 21.66 17.91
CA LYS A 261 3.48 22.27 17.89
C LYS A 261 4.09 22.35 16.48
N GLY A 262 3.45 21.73 15.47
CA GLY A 262 3.97 21.68 14.11
C GLY A 262 5.17 20.75 13.93
N THR A 263 5.35 19.76 14.81
CA THR A 263 6.37 18.70 14.63
C THR A 263 5.85 17.56 13.76
N VAL A 264 4.53 17.47 13.60
CA VAL A 264 3.84 16.75 12.53
C VAL A 264 2.83 17.69 11.87
N ASP A 265 2.58 17.50 10.60
CA ASP A 265 1.67 18.32 9.78
C ASP A 265 0.29 17.69 9.61
N LEU A 266 0.20 16.38 9.74
CA LEU A 266 -1.01 15.59 9.52
C LEU A 266 -1.08 14.40 10.47
N LEU A 267 -2.24 14.18 11.06
CA LEU A 267 -2.63 12.93 11.70
C LEU A 267 -3.76 12.31 10.86
N PRO A 268 -3.56 11.15 10.23
CA PRO A 268 -4.58 10.55 9.35
C PRO A 268 -5.76 9.98 10.11
N GLN A 269 -5.60 9.74 11.42
CA GLN A 269 -6.63 9.16 12.29
C GLN A 269 -6.69 9.90 13.63
N ALA A 270 -7.90 10.19 14.08
CA ALA A 270 -8.19 10.59 15.46
C ALA A 270 -8.97 9.44 16.11
N ASP A 271 -8.32 8.72 17.00
CA ASP A 271 -8.76 7.43 17.52
C ASP A 271 -9.76 7.51 18.69
N ASN A 272 -10.03 8.72 19.22
CA ASN A 272 -10.99 8.90 20.30
C ASN A 272 -11.69 10.26 20.28
N ALA A 273 -12.84 10.30 20.97
CA ALA A 273 -13.71 11.48 21.01
C ALA A 273 -13.05 12.71 21.63
N ASP A 274 -12.16 12.55 22.60
CA ASP A 274 -11.50 13.67 23.30
C ASP A 274 -10.50 14.36 22.36
N LYS A 275 -9.74 13.59 21.57
CA LYS A 275 -8.85 14.15 20.53
C LYS A 275 -9.66 14.88 19.46
N VAL A 276 -10.75 14.28 18.97
CA VAL A 276 -11.65 14.89 18.01
C VAL A 276 -12.24 16.20 18.58
N GLY A 277 -12.73 16.18 19.83
CA GLY A 277 -13.26 17.35 20.51
C GLY A 277 -12.20 18.47 20.64
N THR A 278 -10.99 18.13 21.05
CA THR A 278 -9.89 19.11 21.16
C THR A 278 -9.49 19.66 19.79
N ALA A 279 -9.29 18.80 18.80
CA ALA A 279 -8.87 19.22 17.45
C ALA A 279 -9.93 20.09 16.75
N SER A 280 -11.22 19.78 16.92
CA SER A 280 -12.32 20.54 16.29
C SER A 280 -12.50 21.94 16.87
N LEU A 281 -12.05 22.18 18.09
CA LEU A 281 -12.11 23.48 18.77
C LEU A 281 -10.83 24.33 18.57
N ASP A 282 -9.74 23.73 18.10
CA ASP A 282 -8.49 24.45 17.87
C ASP A 282 -8.53 25.17 16.52
N LYS A 283 -8.51 26.51 16.58
CA LYS A 283 -8.58 27.39 15.39
C LYS A 283 -7.36 27.28 14.47
N ASN A 284 -6.26 26.69 14.93
CA ASN A 284 -5.04 26.50 14.17
C ASN A 284 -5.01 25.14 13.45
N LEU A 285 -5.98 24.26 13.74
CA LEU A 285 -6.09 22.96 13.12
C LEU A 285 -7.27 22.91 12.15
N THR A 286 -7.11 22.15 11.08
CA THR A 286 -8.21 21.78 10.19
C THR A 286 -8.60 20.34 10.50
N TYR A 287 -9.84 20.16 10.93
CA TYR A 287 -10.43 18.85 11.17
C TYR A 287 -11.38 18.49 10.01
N ASN A 288 -11.16 17.33 9.42
CA ASN A 288 -12.03 16.77 8.40
C ASN A 288 -12.62 15.45 8.90
N ASN A 289 -13.89 15.25 8.65
CA ASN A 289 -14.59 13.99 8.90
C ASN A 289 -15.07 13.43 7.56
N TYR A 290 -14.84 12.15 7.32
CA TYR A 290 -15.29 11.47 6.12
C TYR A 290 -15.82 10.09 6.47
N ALA A 291 -16.76 9.59 5.66
CA ALA A 291 -17.25 8.24 5.81
C ALA A 291 -16.20 7.23 5.36
N SER A 292 -15.94 6.25 6.21
CA SER A 292 -15.07 5.11 5.87
C SER A 292 -15.92 3.94 5.40
N SER A 293 -15.43 3.17 4.45
CA SER A 293 -16.00 1.86 4.08
C SER A 293 -15.69 0.75 5.08
N SER A 294 -14.94 1.08 6.15
CA SER A 294 -14.59 0.13 7.21
C SER A 294 -15.79 -0.18 8.09
N MET A 295 -15.88 -1.42 8.54
CA MET A 295 -16.84 -1.84 9.55
C MET A 295 -16.11 -2.49 10.73
N GLN A 296 -16.68 -2.32 11.92
CA GLN A 296 -16.27 -3.07 13.10
C GLN A 296 -17.26 -4.21 13.32
N TYR A 297 -16.73 -5.37 13.69
CA TYR A 297 -17.55 -6.55 13.94
C TYR A 297 -16.99 -7.36 15.10
N PHE A 298 -17.86 -8.13 15.74
CA PHE A 298 -17.50 -9.12 16.74
C PHE A 298 -17.57 -10.51 16.11
N ILE A 299 -16.54 -11.31 16.30
CA ILE A 299 -16.52 -12.71 15.92
C ILE A 299 -16.82 -13.53 17.18
N TYR A 300 -17.87 -14.32 17.13
CA TYR A 300 -18.24 -15.22 18.22
C TYR A 300 -17.75 -16.64 17.92
N ASN A 301 -17.18 -17.28 18.92
CA ASN A 301 -16.93 -18.72 18.84
C ASN A 301 -18.25 -19.47 19.00
N CYS A 302 -18.84 -19.91 17.88
CA CYS A 302 -20.11 -20.63 17.86
C CYS A 302 -19.97 -22.15 18.13
N GLU A 303 -18.76 -22.66 18.31
CA GLU A 303 -18.51 -24.08 18.59
C GLU A 303 -18.36 -24.35 20.09
N ALA A 304 -17.99 -23.37 20.89
CA ALA A 304 -17.73 -23.55 22.31
C ALA A 304 -18.01 -22.28 23.13
N GLY A 305 -18.24 -22.46 24.44
CA GLY A 305 -18.42 -21.37 25.40
C GLY A 305 -19.83 -20.77 25.40
N ALA A 306 -19.97 -19.57 25.97
CA ALA A 306 -21.27 -18.90 26.15
C ALA A 306 -21.94 -18.52 24.82
N THR A 307 -21.19 -18.44 23.72
CA THR A 307 -21.68 -18.08 22.39
C THR A 307 -21.96 -19.27 21.48
N ALA A 308 -21.81 -20.51 21.99
CA ALA A 308 -22.22 -21.72 21.28
C ALA A 308 -23.76 -21.79 21.10
N ASP A 309 -24.52 -21.11 21.96
CA ASP A 309 -25.96 -20.94 21.78
C ASP A 309 -26.22 -19.66 20.98
N LEU A 310 -26.59 -19.84 19.69
CA LEU A 310 -26.87 -18.74 18.75
C LEU A 310 -28.07 -17.86 19.17
N SER A 311 -28.86 -18.27 20.20
CA SER A 311 -29.95 -17.45 20.72
C SER A 311 -29.45 -16.12 21.30
N LEU A 312 -28.19 -16.06 21.73
CA LEU A 312 -27.56 -14.83 22.24
C LEU A 312 -27.34 -13.77 21.13
N ILE A 313 -27.27 -14.14 19.87
CA ILE A 313 -27.11 -13.21 18.75
C ILE A 313 -28.34 -12.31 18.59
N HIS A 314 -29.51 -12.73 19.05
CA HIS A 314 -30.75 -11.98 18.96
C HIS A 314 -31.00 -10.99 20.09
N ILE A 315 -30.11 -10.93 21.09
CA ILE A 315 -30.26 -10.02 22.25
C ILE A 315 -29.77 -8.58 21.94
N TRP A 316 -28.98 -8.42 20.87
CA TRP A 316 -28.42 -7.12 20.47
C TRP A 316 -29.17 -6.55 19.25
N ARG A 317 -30.37 -6.09 19.45
CA ARG A 317 -31.10 -5.19 18.54
C ARG A 317 -31.42 -3.89 19.21
#